data_afaa0496f95f2b4aec9f5400cb57f5d2
#
_entry.id   afaa0496f95f2b4aec9f5400cb57f5d2
#
_cell.length_a   1.000
_cell.length_b   1.000
_cell.length_c   1.000
_cell.angle_alpha   90.00
_cell.angle_beta   90.00
_cell.angle_gamma   90.00
#
_symmetry.space_group_name_H-M   'P 1'
#
loop_
_entity.id
_entity.type
_entity.pdbx_description
1 polymer ?
#
loop_
_entity_poly.entity_id
_entity_poly.type
_entity_poly.pdbx_seq_one_letter_code
_entity_poly.pdbx_strand_id
1 'polypeptide(L)'
;LNMDTTMIGAMKGETEVGLYSAAVKLNRTLTTLISSACTVLIPRLSYYIKQGMEKEYKEIIYNAVNYLIGLAIPCAFGFILLSNELITIFSGAEFQNAVPIMCILSPNIVLSAINGLLVFQIFVPFGKEKDTLISTIAGACVNMLFNFILIIPYGARGAAVATIIAEGTVYLILSIKMRRFYRNVKLYGELWKYFVAGLGMFAVGLYIRTFNLTIIPSICVTVLSCVVVYFILLNILNAQIIGPIKEIVKQFRSK
;
A
#
# COMPACT_ATOMS: atom_id res chain seq x y z
N LEU A 1 -17.67 5.55 -10.87
CA LEU A 1 -16.93 6.41 -11.79
C LEU A 1 -15.83 7.08 -10.98
N ASN A 2 -14.58 6.80 -11.33
CA ASN A 2 -13.45 7.47 -10.71
C ASN A 2 -13.32 8.86 -11.35
N MET A 3 -13.27 9.91 -10.55
CA MET A 3 -13.14 11.28 -11.00
C MET A 3 -11.93 11.46 -11.95
N ASP A 4 -10.82 10.79 -11.61
CA ASP A 4 -9.59 10.78 -12.43
C ASP A 4 -9.85 10.33 -13.87
N THR A 5 -10.55 9.18 -14.05
CA THR A 5 -10.84 8.63 -15.38
C THR A 5 -11.75 9.55 -16.19
N THR A 6 -12.71 10.22 -15.54
CA THR A 6 -13.58 11.21 -16.20
C THR A 6 -12.77 12.43 -16.66
N MET A 7 -11.88 12.94 -15.80
CA MET A 7 -11.03 14.09 -16.16
C MET A 7 -10.03 13.73 -17.26
N ILE A 8 -9.39 12.55 -17.20
CA ILE A 8 -8.48 12.07 -18.25
C ILE A 8 -9.25 11.96 -19.59
N GLY A 9 -10.44 11.36 -19.57
CA GLY A 9 -11.26 11.21 -20.78
C GLY A 9 -11.63 12.54 -21.44
N ALA A 10 -12.04 13.53 -20.61
CA ALA A 10 -12.39 14.84 -21.10
C ALA A 10 -11.18 15.65 -21.62
N MET A 11 -9.97 15.44 -21.08
CA MET A 11 -8.78 16.26 -21.37
C MET A 11 -7.82 15.59 -22.36
N LYS A 12 -7.76 14.24 -22.42
CA LYS A 12 -6.75 13.48 -23.18
C LYS A 12 -7.32 12.35 -24.06
N GLY A 13 -8.60 12.03 -23.88
CA GLY A 13 -9.29 11.01 -24.68
C GLY A 13 -9.20 9.59 -24.12
N GLU A 14 -9.85 8.66 -24.83
CA GLU A 14 -10.13 7.30 -24.35
C GLU A 14 -8.89 6.42 -24.20
N THR A 15 -7.87 6.62 -25.03
CA THR A 15 -6.62 5.84 -24.95
C THR A 15 -5.92 6.04 -23.61
N GLU A 16 -5.79 7.27 -23.14
CA GLU A 16 -5.20 7.60 -21.84
C GLU A 16 -6.05 7.06 -20.68
N VAL A 17 -7.39 7.05 -20.82
CA VAL A 17 -8.30 6.41 -19.86
C VAL A 17 -8.04 4.92 -19.77
N GLY A 18 -7.87 4.25 -20.92
CA GLY A 18 -7.55 2.81 -20.96
C GLY A 18 -6.25 2.48 -20.22
N LEU A 19 -5.17 3.22 -20.49
CA LEU A 19 -3.86 3.05 -19.85
C LEU A 19 -3.94 3.27 -18.34
N TYR A 20 -4.60 4.36 -17.90
CA TYR A 20 -4.79 4.65 -16.47
C TYR A 20 -5.59 3.57 -15.77
N SER A 21 -6.70 3.15 -16.38
CA SER A 21 -7.61 2.16 -15.82
C SER A 21 -6.94 0.80 -15.63
N ALA A 22 -6.09 0.37 -16.57
CA ALA A 22 -5.29 -0.85 -16.47
C ALA A 22 -4.39 -0.83 -15.23
N ALA A 23 -3.62 0.25 -15.02
CA ALA A 23 -2.72 0.41 -13.88
C ALA A 23 -3.48 0.52 -12.55
N VAL A 24 -4.55 1.32 -12.50
CA VAL A 24 -5.35 1.53 -11.28
C VAL A 24 -6.07 0.26 -10.86
N LYS A 25 -6.59 -0.54 -11.80
CA LYS A 25 -7.28 -1.80 -11.49
C LYS A 25 -6.35 -2.77 -10.75
N LEU A 26 -5.12 -2.93 -11.21
CA LEU A 26 -4.12 -3.78 -10.57
C LEU A 26 -3.72 -3.23 -9.19
N ASN A 27 -3.45 -1.93 -9.09
CA ASN A 27 -3.13 -1.25 -7.83
C ASN A 27 -4.24 -1.45 -6.79
N ARG A 28 -5.50 -1.21 -7.18
CA ARG A 28 -6.68 -1.35 -6.31
C ARG A 28 -6.89 -2.79 -5.84
N THR A 29 -6.71 -3.78 -6.73
CA THR A 29 -6.82 -5.19 -6.37
C THR A 29 -5.82 -5.54 -5.27
N LEU A 30 -4.57 -5.15 -5.43
CA LEU A 30 -3.50 -5.42 -4.45
C LEU A 30 -3.76 -4.68 -3.13
N THR A 31 -4.13 -3.40 -3.17
CA THR A 31 -4.47 -2.62 -1.98
C THR A 31 -5.64 -3.23 -1.21
N THR A 32 -6.68 -3.69 -1.92
CA THR A 32 -7.85 -4.34 -1.31
C THR A 32 -7.46 -5.64 -0.61
N LEU A 33 -6.60 -6.46 -1.23
CA LEU A 33 -6.10 -7.70 -0.63
C LEU A 33 -5.33 -7.42 0.67
N ILE A 34 -4.44 -6.43 0.67
CA ILE A 34 -3.67 -6.05 1.86
C ILE A 34 -4.59 -5.52 2.98
N SER A 35 -5.53 -4.65 2.63
CA SER A 35 -6.44 -4.02 3.60
C SER A 35 -7.45 -5.00 4.20
N SER A 36 -7.86 -6.03 3.46
CA SER A 36 -8.85 -7.02 3.93
C SER A 36 -8.37 -7.76 5.19
N ALA A 37 -7.07 -7.99 5.33
CA ALA A 37 -6.49 -8.62 6.52
C ALA A 37 -6.75 -7.82 7.81
N CYS A 38 -6.91 -6.49 7.72
CA CYS A 38 -7.15 -5.63 8.87
C CYS A 38 -8.62 -5.56 9.29
N THR A 39 -9.57 -5.84 8.40
CA THR A 39 -11.00 -5.70 8.70
C THR A 39 -11.48 -6.65 9.80
N VAL A 40 -10.85 -7.81 9.94
CA VAL A 40 -11.14 -8.82 10.97
C VAL A 40 -10.90 -8.28 12.39
N LEU A 41 -10.05 -7.26 12.55
CA LEU A 41 -9.70 -6.69 13.85
C LEU A 41 -10.73 -5.69 14.38
N ILE A 42 -11.61 -5.14 13.55
CA ILE A 42 -12.56 -4.08 13.91
C ILE A 42 -13.44 -4.43 15.12
N PRO A 43 -14.10 -5.61 15.19
CA PRO A 43 -14.95 -5.95 16.33
C PRO A 43 -14.17 -6.02 17.64
N ARG A 44 -12.96 -6.59 17.60
CA ARG A 44 -12.09 -6.75 18.76
C ARG A 44 -11.58 -5.41 19.28
N LEU A 45 -11.21 -4.51 18.39
CA LEU A 45 -10.78 -3.15 18.73
C LEU A 45 -11.91 -2.35 19.36
N SER A 46 -13.11 -2.41 18.79
CA SER A 46 -14.30 -1.75 19.34
C SER A 46 -14.67 -2.26 20.75
N TYR A 47 -14.49 -3.57 20.99
CA TYR A 47 -14.68 -4.16 22.31
C TYR A 47 -13.69 -3.59 23.34
N TYR A 48 -12.39 -3.53 23.02
CA TYR A 48 -11.38 -3.02 23.95
C TYR A 48 -11.59 -1.53 24.29
N ILE A 49 -11.98 -0.73 23.31
CA ILE A 49 -12.30 0.68 23.56
C ILE A 49 -13.49 0.81 24.52
N LYS A 50 -14.56 0.04 24.31
CA LYS A 50 -15.76 0.08 25.17
C LYS A 50 -15.48 -0.37 26.62
N GLN A 51 -14.52 -1.29 26.79
CA GLN A 51 -14.12 -1.79 28.12
C GLN A 51 -13.02 -0.94 28.78
N GLY A 52 -12.53 0.13 28.12
CA GLY A 52 -11.44 0.96 28.64
C GLY A 52 -10.08 0.26 28.68
N MET A 53 -9.91 -0.82 27.91
CA MET A 53 -8.68 -1.61 27.84
C MET A 53 -7.68 -0.98 26.86
N GLU A 54 -7.15 0.18 27.25
CA GLU A 54 -6.29 0.97 26.37
C GLU A 54 -4.96 0.28 26.01
N LYS A 55 -4.39 -0.51 26.92
CA LYS A 55 -3.11 -1.16 26.72
C LYS A 55 -3.24 -2.23 25.63
N GLU A 56 -4.24 -3.08 25.74
CA GLU A 56 -4.53 -4.17 24.81
C GLU A 56 -4.90 -3.60 23.43
N TYR A 57 -5.67 -2.51 23.39
CA TYR A 57 -6.00 -1.80 22.17
C TYR A 57 -4.74 -1.27 21.47
N LYS A 58 -3.85 -0.59 22.21
CA LYS A 58 -2.61 -0.02 21.67
C LYS A 58 -1.68 -1.12 21.11
N GLU A 59 -1.58 -2.24 21.80
CA GLU A 59 -0.77 -3.38 21.37
C GLU A 59 -1.29 -3.98 20.05
N ILE A 60 -2.59 -4.19 19.93
CA ILE A 60 -3.18 -4.72 18.69
C ILE A 60 -2.99 -3.75 17.53
N ILE A 61 -3.22 -2.44 17.73
CA ILE A 61 -2.99 -1.45 16.67
C ILE A 61 -1.53 -1.42 16.25
N TYR A 62 -0.59 -1.45 17.20
CA TYR A 62 0.82 -1.48 16.90
C TYR A 62 1.19 -2.71 16.05
N ASN A 63 0.70 -3.89 16.44
CA ASN A 63 0.90 -5.12 15.70
C ASN A 63 0.26 -5.03 14.30
N ALA A 64 -0.98 -4.56 14.19
CA ALA A 64 -1.68 -4.42 12.91
C ALA A 64 -0.95 -3.49 11.94
N VAL A 65 -0.44 -2.34 12.41
CA VAL A 65 0.38 -1.42 11.60
C VAL A 65 1.64 -2.11 11.09
N ASN A 66 2.37 -2.82 11.97
CA ASN A 66 3.60 -3.50 11.59
C ASN A 66 3.34 -4.62 10.56
N TYR A 67 2.28 -5.42 10.72
CA TYR A 67 1.90 -6.44 9.74
C TYR A 67 1.51 -5.83 8.41
N LEU A 68 0.69 -4.77 8.43
CA LEU A 68 0.20 -4.12 7.23
C LEU A 68 1.35 -3.47 6.44
N ILE A 69 2.23 -2.72 7.10
CA ILE A 69 3.38 -2.08 6.47
C ILE A 69 4.38 -3.13 6.01
N GLY A 70 4.64 -4.16 6.84
CA GLY A 70 5.51 -5.27 6.50
C GLY A 70 5.07 -6.06 5.27
N LEU A 71 3.77 -6.02 4.92
CA LEU A 71 3.23 -6.61 3.70
C LEU A 71 3.14 -5.60 2.56
N ALA A 72 2.74 -4.35 2.83
CA ALA A 72 2.51 -3.35 1.80
C ALA A 72 3.81 -2.88 1.13
N ILE A 73 4.91 -2.75 1.87
CA ILE A 73 6.20 -2.31 1.33
C ILE A 73 6.75 -3.30 0.30
N PRO A 74 6.91 -4.62 0.58
CA PRO A 74 7.40 -5.55 -0.43
C PRO A 74 6.44 -5.67 -1.62
N CYS A 75 5.12 -5.56 -1.40
CA CYS A 75 4.16 -5.52 -2.48
C CYS A 75 4.35 -4.29 -3.39
N ALA A 76 4.62 -3.11 -2.84
CA ALA A 76 4.88 -1.91 -3.64
C ALA A 76 6.16 -2.05 -4.48
N PHE A 77 7.25 -2.57 -3.92
CA PHE A 77 8.49 -2.85 -4.69
C PHE A 77 8.28 -3.95 -5.71
N GLY A 78 7.57 -5.03 -5.38
CA GLY A 78 7.23 -6.11 -6.31
C GLY A 78 6.35 -5.61 -7.47
N PHE A 79 5.45 -4.67 -7.19
CA PHE A 79 4.59 -4.03 -8.17
C PHE A 79 5.39 -3.25 -9.22
N ILE A 80 6.49 -2.58 -8.81
CA ILE A 80 7.42 -1.94 -9.73
C ILE A 80 8.21 -2.97 -10.53
N LEU A 81 8.78 -3.98 -9.86
CA LEU A 81 9.60 -5.00 -10.49
C LEU A 81 8.86 -5.77 -11.59
N LEU A 82 7.61 -6.12 -11.33
CA LEU A 82 6.79 -6.97 -12.20
C LEU A 82 5.80 -6.16 -13.05
N SER A 83 5.94 -4.84 -13.10
CA SER A 83 4.98 -3.96 -13.77
C SER A 83 4.77 -4.31 -15.25
N ASN A 84 5.84 -4.64 -15.96
CA ASN A 84 5.79 -5.02 -17.36
C ASN A 84 5.03 -6.34 -17.58
N GLU A 85 5.38 -7.37 -16.81
CA GLU A 85 4.77 -8.69 -16.87
C GLU A 85 3.30 -8.64 -16.45
N LEU A 86 2.99 -7.92 -15.39
CA LEU A 86 1.61 -7.76 -14.90
C LEU A 86 0.73 -7.05 -15.93
N ILE A 87 1.18 -5.94 -16.51
CA ILE A 87 0.43 -5.24 -17.55
C ILE A 87 0.25 -6.16 -18.77
N THR A 88 1.30 -6.85 -19.20
CA THR A 88 1.22 -7.75 -20.37
C THR A 88 0.21 -8.87 -20.16
N ILE A 89 0.17 -9.50 -18.98
CA ILE A 89 -0.73 -10.62 -18.68
C ILE A 89 -2.19 -10.15 -18.52
N PHE A 90 -2.41 -9.04 -17.79
CA PHE A 90 -3.77 -8.63 -17.42
C PHE A 90 -4.44 -7.71 -18.44
N SER A 91 -3.66 -6.96 -19.21
CA SER A 91 -4.20 -5.95 -20.14
C SER A 91 -3.75 -6.16 -21.58
N GLY A 92 -2.69 -6.95 -21.82
CA GLY A 92 -2.14 -7.21 -23.15
C GLY A 92 -0.89 -6.36 -23.44
N ALA A 93 -0.10 -6.80 -24.44
CA ALA A 93 1.16 -6.16 -24.83
C ALA A 93 0.95 -4.73 -25.38
N GLU A 94 -0.22 -4.41 -25.87
CA GLU A 94 -0.59 -3.08 -26.37
C GLU A 94 -0.67 -2.01 -25.27
N PHE A 95 -0.84 -2.44 -23.98
CA PHE A 95 -0.91 -1.55 -22.82
C PHE A 95 0.45 -1.25 -22.18
N GLN A 96 1.58 -1.47 -22.86
CA GLN A 96 2.92 -1.23 -22.32
C GLN A 96 3.13 0.20 -21.81
N ASN A 97 2.46 1.18 -22.39
CA ASN A 97 2.48 2.57 -21.95
C ASN A 97 1.81 2.78 -20.56
N ALA A 98 1.11 1.78 -20.02
CA ALA A 98 0.57 1.81 -18.66
C ALA A 98 1.65 1.44 -17.60
N VAL A 99 2.77 0.83 -17.98
CA VAL A 99 3.85 0.43 -17.06
C VAL A 99 4.38 1.61 -16.24
N PRO A 100 4.74 2.77 -16.82
CA PRO A 100 5.17 3.93 -16.03
C PRO A 100 4.09 4.43 -15.07
N ILE A 101 2.80 4.37 -15.46
CA ILE A 101 1.67 4.77 -14.60
C ILE A 101 1.59 3.83 -13.40
N MET A 102 1.72 2.53 -13.62
CA MET A 102 1.75 1.51 -12.59
C MET A 102 2.91 1.72 -11.61
N CYS A 103 4.11 2.01 -12.11
CA CYS A 103 5.28 2.33 -11.28
C CYS A 103 5.05 3.58 -10.41
N ILE A 104 4.48 4.64 -10.99
CA ILE A 104 4.13 5.86 -10.23
C ILE A 104 3.12 5.55 -9.13
N LEU A 105 2.11 4.72 -9.41
CA LEU A 105 1.07 4.36 -8.43
C LEU A 105 1.56 3.39 -7.34
N SER A 106 2.74 2.80 -7.43
CA SER A 106 3.20 1.80 -6.46
C SER A 106 3.24 2.30 -5.00
N PRO A 107 3.68 3.54 -4.68
CA PRO A 107 3.64 4.05 -3.31
C PRO A 107 2.22 4.19 -2.76
N ASN A 108 1.21 4.30 -3.64
CA ASN A 108 -0.19 4.35 -3.25
C ASN A 108 -0.64 3.09 -2.50
N ILE A 109 -0.03 1.93 -2.77
CA ILE A 109 -0.30 0.67 -2.05
C ILE A 109 -0.07 0.85 -0.55
N VAL A 110 1.04 1.49 -0.18
CA VAL A 110 1.40 1.73 1.22
C VAL A 110 0.52 2.84 1.83
N LEU A 111 0.34 3.96 1.11
CA LEU A 111 -0.46 5.09 1.60
C LEU A 111 -1.92 4.71 1.83
N SER A 112 -2.57 4.07 0.85
CA SER A 112 -3.96 3.65 0.98
C SER A 112 -4.15 2.59 2.06
N ALA A 113 -3.20 1.66 2.22
CA ALA A 113 -3.24 0.67 3.27
C ALA A 113 -3.18 1.32 4.67
N ILE A 114 -2.26 2.28 4.86
CA ILE A 114 -2.16 3.04 6.12
C ILE A 114 -3.41 3.90 6.36
N ASN A 115 -3.89 4.62 5.34
CA ASN A 115 -5.09 5.44 5.45
C ASN A 115 -6.30 4.59 5.84
N GLY A 116 -6.50 3.43 5.21
CA GLY A 116 -7.54 2.48 5.55
C GLY A 116 -7.45 2.01 7.01
N LEU A 117 -6.25 1.66 7.49
CA LEU A 117 -6.04 1.29 8.88
C LEU A 117 -6.38 2.44 9.84
N LEU A 118 -5.87 3.65 9.57
CA LEU A 118 -6.18 4.81 10.41
C LEU A 118 -7.69 5.04 10.49
N VAL A 119 -8.39 5.02 9.36
CA VAL A 119 -9.83 5.23 9.29
C VAL A 119 -10.58 4.15 10.06
N PHE A 120 -10.42 2.89 9.69
CA PHE A 120 -11.29 1.81 10.16
C PHE A 120 -10.89 1.25 11.52
N GLN A 121 -9.62 1.29 11.90
CA GLN A 121 -9.16 0.75 13.19
C GLN A 121 -8.96 1.82 14.27
N ILE A 122 -8.80 3.10 13.89
CA ILE A 122 -8.58 4.17 14.86
C ILE A 122 -9.75 5.16 14.86
N PHE A 123 -9.99 5.86 13.75
CA PHE A 123 -10.98 6.96 13.77
C PHE A 123 -12.41 6.49 13.99
N VAL A 124 -12.87 5.45 13.28
CA VAL A 124 -14.23 4.93 13.40
C VAL A 124 -14.51 4.38 14.81
N PRO A 125 -13.66 3.51 15.40
CA PRO A 125 -13.92 3.01 16.75
C PRO A 125 -13.93 4.09 17.85
N PHE A 126 -13.23 5.22 17.63
CA PHE A 126 -13.27 6.38 18.54
C PHE A 126 -14.41 7.38 18.26
N GLY A 127 -15.34 7.07 17.33
CA GLY A 127 -16.45 7.96 16.97
C GLY A 127 -15.97 9.25 16.30
N LYS A 128 -14.86 9.19 15.53
CA LYS A 128 -14.25 10.34 14.85
C LYS A 128 -14.49 10.35 13.34
N GLU A 129 -15.65 9.85 12.90
CA GLU A 129 -16.02 9.76 11.48
C GLU A 129 -16.04 11.13 10.78
N LYS A 130 -16.37 12.20 11.53
CA LYS A 130 -16.31 13.58 10.99
C LYS A 130 -14.88 13.96 10.58
N ASP A 131 -13.88 13.55 11.34
CA ASP A 131 -12.48 13.82 11.01
C ASP A 131 -12.05 13.06 9.78
N THR A 132 -12.52 11.83 9.61
CA THR A 132 -12.32 11.03 8.41
C THR A 132 -12.96 11.69 7.18
N LEU A 133 -14.21 12.13 7.31
CA LEU A 133 -14.92 12.82 6.24
C LEU A 133 -14.19 14.08 5.78
N ILE A 134 -13.74 14.92 6.72
CA ILE A 134 -12.98 16.14 6.41
C ILE A 134 -11.67 15.79 5.67
N SER A 135 -10.97 14.74 6.11
CA SER A 135 -9.71 14.30 5.48
C SER A 135 -9.94 13.81 4.05
N THR A 136 -11.02 13.04 3.84
CA THR A 136 -11.39 12.51 2.53
C THR A 136 -11.82 13.63 1.58
N ILE A 137 -12.62 14.60 2.04
CA ILE A 137 -13.01 15.77 1.23
C ILE A 137 -11.78 16.59 0.85
N ALA A 138 -10.88 16.87 1.80
CA ALA A 138 -9.63 17.58 1.51
C ALA A 138 -8.78 16.84 0.48
N GLY A 139 -8.64 15.52 0.61
CA GLY A 139 -7.95 14.68 -0.38
C GLY A 139 -8.60 14.76 -1.76
N ALA A 140 -9.92 14.71 -1.83
CA ALA A 140 -10.65 14.81 -3.09
C ALA A 140 -10.47 16.19 -3.76
N CYS A 141 -10.50 17.28 -2.99
CA CYS A 141 -10.24 18.63 -3.50
C CYS A 141 -8.80 18.76 -4.04
N VAL A 142 -7.82 18.23 -3.30
CA VAL A 142 -6.41 18.21 -3.72
C VAL A 142 -6.24 17.35 -4.97
N ASN A 143 -6.84 16.17 -5.02
CA ASN A 143 -6.83 15.31 -6.21
C ASN A 143 -7.39 16.04 -7.44
N MET A 144 -8.55 16.68 -7.30
CA MET A 144 -9.17 17.44 -8.40
C MET A 144 -8.28 18.57 -8.89
N LEU A 145 -7.68 19.35 -7.98
CA LEU A 145 -6.79 20.46 -8.30
C LEU A 145 -5.54 19.96 -9.04
N PHE A 146 -4.86 18.94 -8.50
CA PHE A 146 -3.64 18.41 -9.12
C PHE A 146 -3.92 17.63 -10.40
N ASN A 147 -5.05 16.97 -10.53
CA ASN A 147 -5.50 16.39 -11.80
C ASN A 147 -5.63 17.46 -12.88
N PHE A 148 -6.29 18.58 -12.58
CA PHE A 148 -6.43 19.69 -13.53
C PHE A 148 -5.08 20.24 -13.99
N ILE A 149 -4.11 20.35 -13.07
CA ILE A 149 -2.78 20.89 -13.38
C ILE A 149 -1.90 19.86 -14.11
N LEU A 150 -1.91 18.59 -13.69
CA LEU A 150 -0.94 17.58 -14.13
C LEU A 150 -1.41 16.74 -15.32
N ILE A 151 -2.72 16.56 -15.53
CA ILE A 151 -3.23 15.83 -16.69
C ILE A 151 -2.91 16.57 -17.99
N ILE A 152 -2.96 17.91 -17.98
CA ILE A 152 -2.68 18.72 -19.20
C ILE A 152 -1.29 18.40 -19.78
N PRO A 153 -0.16 18.48 -19.02
CA PRO A 153 1.17 18.16 -19.55
C PRO A 153 1.50 16.67 -19.61
N TYR A 154 0.99 15.84 -18.66
CA TYR A 154 1.48 14.48 -18.43
C TYR A 154 0.45 13.37 -18.67
N GLY A 155 -0.79 13.69 -19.05
CA GLY A 155 -1.85 12.69 -19.28
C GLY A 155 -2.12 11.82 -18.06
N ALA A 156 -2.29 10.52 -18.28
CA ALA A 156 -2.54 9.53 -17.22
C ALA A 156 -1.43 9.45 -16.17
N ARG A 157 -0.17 9.73 -16.52
CA ARG A 157 0.93 9.80 -15.53
C ARG A 157 0.71 10.96 -14.56
N GLY A 158 0.21 12.09 -15.03
CA GLY A 158 -0.14 13.24 -14.21
C GLY A 158 -1.23 12.89 -13.19
N ALA A 159 -2.27 12.19 -13.61
CA ALA A 159 -3.32 11.70 -12.71
C ALA A 159 -2.79 10.73 -11.65
N ALA A 160 -1.87 9.85 -12.00
CA ALA A 160 -1.22 8.96 -11.04
C ALA A 160 -0.46 9.73 -9.94
N VAL A 161 0.26 10.78 -10.31
CA VAL A 161 0.94 11.66 -9.35
C VAL A 161 -0.08 12.40 -8.47
N ALA A 162 -1.15 12.94 -9.07
CA ALA A 162 -2.22 13.62 -8.34
C ALA A 162 -2.86 12.70 -7.28
N THR A 163 -3.09 11.44 -7.62
CA THR A 163 -3.61 10.43 -6.69
C THR A 163 -2.69 10.23 -5.48
N ILE A 164 -1.37 10.13 -5.69
CA ILE A 164 -0.41 9.99 -4.57
C ILE A 164 -0.41 11.24 -3.68
N ILE A 165 -0.45 12.43 -4.26
CA ILE A 165 -0.50 13.70 -3.52
C ILE A 165 -1.78 13.76 -2.68
N ALA A 166 -2.91 13.35 -3.24
CA ALA A 166 -4.19 13.30 -2.56
C ALA A 166 -4.18 12.32 -1.38
N GLU A 167 -3.74 11.09 -1.58
CA GLU A 167 -3.61 10.08 -0.52
C GLU A 167 -2.61 10.51 0.57
N GLY A 168 -1.50 11.14 0.18
CA GLY A 168 -0.55 11.76 1.11
C GLY A 168 -1.20 12.88 1.93
N THR A 169 -2.08 13.68 1.34
CA THR A 169 -2.85 14.73 2.04
C THR A 169 -3.79 14.12 3.06
N VAL A 170 -4.55 13.08 2.69
CA VAL A 170 -5.42 12.34 3.61
C VAL A 170 -4.61 11.81 4.79
N TYR A 171 -3.49 11.14 4.52
CA TYR A 171 -2.57 10.63 5.54
C TYR A 171 -2.08 11.71 6.50
N LEU A 172 -1.64 12.85 5.97
CA LEU A 172 -1.14 13.96 6.79
C LEU A 172 -2.22 14.51 7.71
N ILE A 173 -3.43 14.75 7.20
CA ILE A 173 -4.55 15.27 8.00
C ILE A 173 -4.95 14.26 9.08
N LEU A 174 -5.09 12.98 8.73
CA LEU A 174 -5.42 11.93 9.70
C LEU A 174 -4.33 11.82 10.77
N SER A 175 -3.06 11.83 10.38
CA SER A 175 -1.92 11.74 11.33
C SER A 175 -1.88 12.93 12.31
N ILE A 176 -2.15 14.15 11.83
CA ILE A 176 -2.20 15.35 12.68
C ILE A 176 -3.38 15.26 13.66
N LYS A 177 -4.56 14.88 13.15
CA LYS A 177 -5.76 14.75 13.99
C LYS A 177 -5.63 13.63 15.02
N MET A 178 -5.05 12.48 14.62
CA MET A 178 -4.82 11.36 15.51
C MET A 178 -3.98 11.75 16.73
N ARG A 179 -2.94 12.57 16.57
CA ARG A 179 -2.07 13.02 17.68
C ARG A 179 -2.82 13.75 18.80
N ARG A 180 -4.03 14.27 18.52
CA ARG A 180 -4.84 15.00 19.52
C ARG A 180 -5.52 14.08 20.52
N PHE A 181 -5.89 12.86 20.14
CA PHE A 181 -6.63 11.93 21.00
C PHE A 181 -5.91 10.60 21.22
N TYR A 182 -4.93 10.28 20.38
CA TYR A 182 -4.14 9.04 20.45
C TYR A 182 -2.66 9.39 20.67
N ARG A 183 -2.36 9.87 21.89
CA ARG A 183 -1.02 10.36 22.26
C ARG A 183 -0.13 9.20 22.68
N ASN A 184 1.19 9.24 22.35
CA ASN A 184 2.24 8.32 22.83
C ASN A 184 2.25 6.90 22.23
N VAL A 185 1.72 6.69 21.02
CA VAL A 185 1.92 5.41 20.33
C VAL A 185 2.96 5.56 19.22
N LYS A 186 4.05 4.82 19.33
CA LYS A 186 5.06 4.74 18.27
C LYS A 186 4.58 3.78 17.17
N LEU A 187 3.63 4.21 16.34
CA LEU A 187 3.03 3.37 15.30
C LEU A 187 4.03 2.91 14.24
N TYR A 188 5.09 3.68 14.01
CA TYR A 188 6.02 3.48 12.90
C TYR A 188 7.45 3.17 13.34
N GLY A 189 7.62 2.60 14.54
CA GLY A 189 8.95 2.36 15.11
C GLY A 189 9.84 1.42 14.29
N GLU A 190 9.24 0.50 13.54
CA GLU A 190 9.97 -0.48 12.73
C GLU A 190 9.91 -0.25 11.21
N LEU A 191 9.29 0.85 10.76
CA LEU A 191 9.10 1.14 9.34
C LEU A 191 10.41 1.10 8.54
N TRP A 192 11.50 1.58 9.10
CA TRP A 192 12.81 1.57 8.46
C TRP A 192 13.32 0.14 8.17
N LYS A 193 13.01 -0.85 9.03
CA LYS A 193 13.41 -2.25 8.83
C LYS A 193 12.72 -2.83 7.59
N TYR A 194 11.41 -2.59 7.45
CA TYR A 194 10.65 -3.04 6.30
C TYR A 194 11.11 -2.35 5.01
N PHE A 195 11.45 -1.07 5.08
CA PHE A 195 11.95 -0.31 3.93
C PHE A 195 13.33 -0.81 3.48
N VAL A 196 14.26 -1.02 4.41
CA VAL A 196 15.59 -1.56 4.11
C VAL A 196 15.48 -2.99 3.53
N ALA A 197 14.66 -3.84 4.14
CA ALA A 197 14.42 -5.19 3.60
C ALA A 197 13.78 -5.15 2.20
N GLY A 198 12.85 -4.21 1.98
CA GLY A 198 12.23 -3.96 0.67
C GLY A 198 13.24 -3.51 -0.38
N LEU A 199 14.16 -2.61 -0.05
CA LEU A 199 15.25 -2.19 -0.95
C LEU A 199 16.18 -3.36 -1.30
N GLY A 200 16.56 -4.17 -0.31
CA GLY A 200 17.38 -5.36 -0.56
C GLY A 200 16.70 -6.38 -1.48
N MET A 201 15.41 -6.64 -1.24
CA MET A 201 14.58 -7.46 -2.12
C MET A 201 14.51 -6.87 -3.54
N PHE A 202 14.31 -5.56 -3.66
CA PHE A 202 14.24 -4.86 -4.94
C PHE A 202 15.53 -4.99 -5.74
N ALA A 203 16.69 -4.81 -5.09
CA ALA A 203 18.00 -4.97 -5.73
C ALA A 203 18.21 -6.39 -6.28
N VAL A 204 17.85 -7.42 -5.51
CA VAL A 204 17.90 -8.82 -5.97
C VAL A 204 16.93 -9.06 -7.13
N GLY A 205 15.72 -8.52 -7.07
CA GLY A 205 14.76 -8.60 -8.17
C GLY A 205 15.26 -7.95 -9.45
N LEU A 206 15.91 -6.79 -9.36
CA LEU A 206 16.56 -6.15 -10.53
C LEU A 206 17.67 -7.03 -11.10
N TYR A 207 18.48 -7.67 -10.26
CA TYR A 207 19.53 -8.58 -10.72
C TYR A 207 18.95 -9.81 -11.45
N ILE A 208 17.88 -10.41 -10.93
CA ILE A 208 17.20 -11.55 -11.59
C ILE A 208 16.69 -11.16 -12.98
N ARG A 209 16.21 -9.94 -13.16
CA ARG A 209 15.72 -9.46 -14.47
C ARG A 209 16.79 -9.37 -15.55
N THR A 210 18.06 -9.33 -15.20
CA THR A 210 19.16 -9.37 -16.20
C THR A 210 19.24 -10.70 -16.95
N PHE A 211 18.62 -11.77 -16.43
CA PHE A 211 18.62 -13.09 -17.07
C PHE A 211 17.60 -13.23 -18.22
N ASN A 212 16.80 -12.20 -18.52
CA ASN A 212 15.85 -12.16 -19.66
C ASN A 212 14.97 -13.42 -19.80
N LEU A 213 14.42 -13.89 -18.68
CA LEU A 213 13.53 -15.05 -18.67
C LEU A 213 12.21 -14.75 -19.39
N THR A 214 11.54 -15.77 -19.88
CA THR A 214 10.16 -15.64 -20.38
C THR A 214 9.20 -15.21 -19.28
N ILE A 215 8.03 -14.66 -19.63
CA ILE A 215 7.13 -13.95 -18.70
C ILE A 215 6.79 -14.78 -17.44
N ILE A 216 6.32 -16.01 -17.60
CA ILE A 216 5.89 -16.85 -16.47
C ILE A 216 7.06 -17.25 -15.56
N PRO A 217 8.16 -17.83 -16.07
CA PRO A 217 9.35 -18.09 -15.25
C PRO A 217 9.91 -16.84 -14.59
N SER A 218 9.92 -15.69 -15.28
CA SER A 218 10.37 -14.42 -14.72
C SER A 218 9.58 -14.06 -13.46
N ILE A 219 8.25 -14.13 -13.51
CA ILE A 219 7.40 -13.85 -12.35
C ILE A 219 7.68 -14.85 -11.22
N CYS A 220 7.67 -16.15 -11.51
CA CYS A 220 7.85 -17.17 -10.48
C CYS A 220 9.21 -17.03 -9.76
N VAL A 221 10.30 -16.93 -10.53
CA VAL A 221 11.64 -16.80 -9.96
C VAL A 221 11.80 -15.49 -9.20
N THR A 222 11.34 -14.38 -9.77
CA THR A 222 11.41 -13.07 -9.11
C THR A 222 10.62 -13.05 -7.81
N VAL A 223 9.36 -13.50 -7.82
CA VAL A 223 8.52 -13.51 -6.61
C VAL A 223 9.11 -14.41 -5.53
N LEU A 224 9.48 -15.65 -5.86
CA LEU A 224 10.05 -16.58 -4.88
C LEU A 224 11.35 -16.05 -4.27
N SER A 225 12.27 -15.58 -5.10
CA SER A 225 13.55 -15.03 -4.63
C SER A 225 13.34 -13.77 -3.79
N CYS A 226 12.47 -12.87 -4.22
CA CYS A 226 12.13 -11.66 -3.49
C CYS A 226 11.52 -11.96 -2.12
N VAL A 227 10.59 -12.90 -2.03
CA VAL A 227 9.98 -13.33 -0.76
C VAL A 227 11.05 -13.89 0.17
N VAL A 228 11.90 -14.81 -0.32
CA VAL A 228 12.96 -15.42 0.49
C VAL A 228 13.93 -14.36 1.01
N VAL A 229 14.43 -13.48 0.14
CA VAL A 229 15.36 -12.41 0.53
C VAL A 229 14.72 -11.46 1.53
N TYR A 230 13.46 -11.07 1.32
CA TYR A 230 12.74 -10.18 2.23
C TYR A 230 12.63 -10.77 3.64
N PHE A 231 12.22 -12.04 3.76
CA PHE A 231 12.12 -12.71 5.07
C PHE A 231 13.48 -12.93 5.73
N ILE A 232 14.54 -13.23 4.96
CA ILE A 232 15.92 -13.32 5.49
C ILE A 232 16.34 -11.98 6.08
N LEU A 233 16.16 -10.87 5.36
CA LEU A 233 16.53 -9.54 5.82
C LEU A 233 15.71 -9.11 7.04
N LEU A 234 14.40 -9.38 7.06
CA LEU A 234 13.57 -9.12 8.24
C LEU A 234 14.02 -9.93 9.47
N ASN A 235 14.47 -11.17 9.26
CA ASN A 235 15.00 -12.00 10.36
C ASN A 235 16.32 -11.44 10.89
N ILE A 236 17.24 -10.98 10.02
CA ILE A 236 18.50 -10.34 10.40
C ILE A 236 18.23 -9.03 11.18
N LEU A 237 17.28 -8.22 10.72
CA LEU A 237 16.89 -6.96 11.35
C LEU A 237 16.03 -7.16 12.62
N ASN A 238 15.71 -8.39 13.00
CA ASN A 238 14.80 -8.70 14.10
C ASN A 238 13.50 -7.90 14.03
N ALA A 239 12.83 -7.89 12.88
CA ALA A 239 11.57 -7.21 12.70
C ALA A 239 10.44 -7.95 13.44
N GLN A 240 9.50 -7.20 14.02
CA GLN A 240 8.44 -7.74 14.87
C GLN A 240 7.53 -8.75 14.15
N ILE A 241 7.31 -8.59 12.85
CA ILE A 241 6.51 -9.52 12.03
C ILE A 241 7.04 -10.96 12.05
N ILE A 242 8.32 -11.15 12.36
CA ILE A 242 8.96 -12.47 12.44
C ILE A 242 8.69 -13.19 13.77
N GLY A 243 8.30 -12.47 14.83
CA GLY A 243 8.07 -13.05 16.16
C GLY A 243 7.13 -14.24 16.16
N PRO A 244 5.87 -14.11 15.73
CA PRO A 244 4.91 -15.21 15.68
C PRO A 244 5.34 -16.36 14.78
N ILE A 245 6.04 -16.08 13.67
CA ILE A 245 6.57 -17.10 12.76
C ILE A 245 7.63 -17.94 13.48
N LYS A 246 8.53 -17.30 14.25
CA LYS A 246 9.53 -18.00 15.05
C LYS A 246 8.90 -18.90 16.11
N GLU A 247 7.81 -18.48 16.76
CA GLU A 247 7.09 -19.29 17.74
C GLU A 247 6.46 -20.53 17.09
N ILE A 248 5.81 -20.37 15.96
CA ILE A 248 5.22 -21.48 15.20
C ILE A 248 6.31 -22.48 14.79
N VAL A 249 7.42 -22.02 14.22
CA VAL A 249 8.55 -22.89 13.83
C VAL A 249 9.13 -23.61 15.04
N LYS A 250 9.24 -22.94 16.20
CA LYS A 250 9.72 -23.54 17.44
C LYS A 250 8.79 -24.65 17.94
N GLN A 251 7.47 -24.47 17.84
CA GLN A 251 6.48 -25.49 18.19
C GLN A 251 6.55 -26.73 17.28
N PHE A 252 6.81 -26.54 15.98
CA PHE A 252 6.99 -27.66 15.05
C PHE A 252 8.31 -28.42 15.26
N ARG A 253 9.34 -27.77 15.79
CA ARG A 253 10.65 -28.37 16.04
C ARG A 253 10.72 -29.11 17.38
N SER A 254 9.74 -28.89 18.29
CA SER A 254 9.63 -29.50 19.59
C SER A 254 8.70 -30.74 19.62
N LYS A 255 8.09 -31.05 18.47
CA LYS A 255 7.35 -32.29 18.20
C LYS A 255 8.21 -33.24 17.35
#